data_912e7eadfe63a04d9f4eebfaa5d019ca
#
_entry.id   912e7eadfe63a04d9f4eebfaa5d019ca
#
_cell.length_a   1.000
_cell.length_b   1.000
_cell.length_c   1.000
_cell.angle_alpha   90.00
_cell.angle_beta   90.00
_cell.angle_gamma   90.00
#
_symmetry.space_group_name_H-M   'P 1'
#
loop_
_entity.id
_entity.type
_entity.pdbx_description
1 polymer ?
#
loop_
_entity_poly.entity_id
_entity_poly.type
_entity_poly.pdbx_seq_one_letter_code
_entity_poly.pdbx_strand_id
1 'polypeptide(L)'
;MHEWAIAEGVVEALLERGRKEGARRITRFTLTLGEIQGVEEELLRLALRELSRGTPLEGAEIKVERERGRVGCRGCGFEWSPEVGSEEEEALHFLPDLLPLFLRCPRCGSVDLEIKGGRGIWVSSLELEK
;
A
#
# COMPACT_ATOMS: atom_id res chain seq x y z
N MET A 1 -3.69 -5.92 -8.28
CA MET A 1 -4.36 -7.18 -8.16
C MET A 1 -5.32 -7.25 -7.03
N HIS A 2 -6.08 -7.55 -6.48
CA HIS A 2 -7.01 -7.40 -5.34
C HIS A 2 -7.42 -5.96 -5.05
N GLU A 3 -7.36 -5.09 -6.04
CA GLU A 3 -7.68 -3.67 -5.84
C GLU A 3 -9.09 -3.44 -5.28
N TRP A 4 -10.08 -4.20 -5.74
CA TRP A 4 -11.44 -4.08 -5.22
C TRP A 4 -11.54 -4.50 -3.76
N ALA A 5 -10.87 -5.59 -3.37
CA ALA A 5 -10.85 -6.04 -1.98
C ALA A 5 -10.13 -5.01 -1.08
N ILE A 6 -9.02 -4.46 -1.58
CA ILE A 6 -8.30 -3.40 -0.88
C ILE A 6 -9.19 -2.17 -0.71
N ALA A 7 -9.87 -1.77 -1.79
CA ALA A 7 -10.77 -0.62 -1.76
C ALA A 7 -11.91 -0.81 -0.76
N GLU A 8 -12.50 -2.01 -0.69
CA GLU A 8 -13.53 -2.32 0.29
C GLU A 8 -13.02 -2.12 1.71
N GLY A 9 -11.84 -2.63 2.01
CA GLY A 9 -11.22 -2.47 3.32
C GLY A 9 -10.94 -1.02 3.67
N VAL A 10 -10.44 -0.25 2.71
CA VAL A 10 -10.15 1.18 2.90
C VAL A 10 -11.42 1.97 3.14
N VAL A 11 -12.45 1.76 2.33
CA VAL A 11 -13.74 2.46 2.48
C VAL A 11 -14.36 2.14 3.84
N GLU A 12 -14.38 0.88 4.22
CA GLU A 12 -14.89 0.44 5.51
C GLU A 12 -14.17 1.11 6.68
N ALA A 13 -12.85 1.12 6.63
CA ALA A 13 -12.03 1.74 7.67
C ALA A 13 -12.27 3.25 7.77
N LEU A 14 -12.37 3.92 6.63
CA LEU A 14 -12.62 5.37 6.59
C LEU A 14 -14.00 5.73 7.11
N LEU A 15 -15.03 4.96 6.72
CA LEU A 15 -16.38 5.20 7.21
C LEU A 15 -16.50 4.95 8.71
N GLU A 16 -15.83 3.93 9.22
CA GLU A 16 -15.75 3.66 10.65
C GLU A 16 -15.08 4.81 11.40
N ARG A 17 -13.96 5.30 10.88
CA ARG A 17 -13.25 6.42 11.47
C ARG A 17 -14.09 7.69 11.47
N GLY A 18 -14.78 7.97 10.35
CA GLY A 18 -15.67 9.12 10.24
C GLY A 18 -16.80 9.09 11.27
N ARG A 19 -17.39 7.91 11.47
CA ARG A 19 -18.43 7.73 12.50
C ARG A 19 -17.91 8.02 13.91
N LYS A 20 -16.75 7.48 14.23
CA LYS A 20 -16.13 7.67 15.55
C LYS A 20 -15.84 9.14 15.84
N GLU A 21 -15.48 9.90 14.82
CA GLU A 21 -15.17 11.32 14.94
C GLU A 21 -16.41 12.21 14.82
N GLY A 22 -17.58 11.64 14.57
CA GLY A 22 -18.81 12.40 14.37
C GLY A 22 -18.83 13.24 13.11
N ALA A 23 -18.10 12.84 12.10
CA ALA A 23 -18.00 13.56 10.84
C ALA A 23 -19.21 13.28 9.93
N ARG A 24 -19.70 14.34 9.24
CA ARG A 24 -20.73 14.21 8.22
C ARG A 24 -20.16 13.71 6.92
N ARG A 25 -18.95 14.13 6.61
CA ARG A 25 -18.28 13.81 5.33
C ARG A 25 -16.80 13.64 5.55
N ILE A 26 -16.23 12.83 4.69
CA ILE A 26 -14.79 12.72 4.53
C ILE A 26 -14.47 13.45 3.24
N THR A 27 -13.74 14.54 3.32
CA THR A 27 -13.51 15.43 2.18
C THR A 27 -12.24 15.08 1.42
N ARG A 28 -11.27 14.49 2.10
CA ARG A 28 -9.98 14.15 1.50
C ARG A 28 -9.29 13.09 2.32
N PHE A 29 -8.57 12.21 1.65
CA PHE A 29 -7.67 11.30 2.33
C PHE A 29 -6.47 10.96 1.46
N THR A 30 -5.38 10.60 2.12
CA THR A 30 -4.15 10.15 1.46
C THR A 30 -3.93 8.68 1.76
N LEU A 31 -3.74 7.90 0.69
CA LEU A 31 -3.38 6.49 0.76
C LEU A 31 -1.91 6.35 0.43
N THR A 32 -1.17 5.66 1.29
CA THR A 32 0.22 5.31 0.99
C THR A 32 0.27 3.84 0.57
N LEU A 33 0.79 3.62 -0.63
CA LEU A 33 0.93 2.28 -1.22
C LEU A 33 2.37 1.82 -1.12
N GLY A 34 2.60 0.70 -0.47
CA GLY A 34 3.89 0.05 -0.50
C GLY A 34 4.18 -0.47 -1.90
N GLU A 35 5.35 -0.12 -2.44
CA GLU A 35 5.74 -0.49 -3.80
C GLU A 35 5.73 -2.02 -4.02
N ILE A 36 6.10 -2.78 -2.98
CA ILE A 36 6.15 -4.24 -3.03
C ILE A 36 4.76 -4.87 -3.18
N GLN A 37 3.71 -4.15 -2.81
CA GLN A 37 2.33 -4.66 -2.91
C GLN A 37 1.84 -4.81 -4.35
N GLY A 38 2.48 -4.18 -5.32
CA GLY A 38 2.14 -4.31 -6.74
C GLY A 38 0.72 -3.88 -7.07
N VAL A 39 0.20 -2.86 -6.40
CA VAL A 39 -1.15 -2.36 -6.59
C VAL A 39 -1.22 -1.45 -7.81
N GLU A 40 -2.20 -1.68 -8.67
CA GLU A 40 -2.47 -0.81 -9.80
C GLU A 40 -3.30 0.38 -9.33
N GLU A 41 -2.69 1.55 -9.33
CA GLU A 41 -3.29 2.76 -8.77
C GLU A 41 -4.59 3.17 -9.44
N GLU A 42 -4.65 3.17 -10.77
CA GLU A 42 -5.85 3.60 -11.49
C GLU A 42 -7.06 2.71 -11.19
N LEU A 43 -6.85 1.41 -11.13
CA LEU A 43 -7.90 0.47 -10.79
C LEU A 43 -8.35 0.64 -9.35
N LEU A 44 -7.41 0.86 -8.44
CA LEU A 44 -7.73 1.12 -7.04
C LEU A 44 -8.55 2.41 -6.89
N ARG A 45 -8.18 3.48 -7.59
CA ARG A 45 -8.93 4.74 -7.59
C ARG A 45 -10.35 4.55 -8.10
N LEU A 46 -10.51 3.79 -9.18
CA LEU A 46 -11.84 3.48 -9.72
C LEU A 46 -12.69 2.74 -8.70
N ALA A 47 -12.14 1.70 -8.08
CA ALA A 47 -12.83 0.92 -7.07
C ALA A 47 -13.23 1.78 -5.87
N LEU A 48 -12.33 2.64 -5.39
CA LEU A 48 -12.61 3.56 -4.29
C LEU A 48 -13.77 4.51 -4.61
N ARG A 49 -13.79 5.06 -5.82
CA ARG A 49 -14.86 5.96 -6.24
C ARG A 49 -16.21 5.24 -6.32
N GLU A 50 -16.21 4.05 -6.90
CA GLU A 50 -17.45 3.27 -7.03
C GLU A 50 -18.01 2.86 -5.67
N LEU A 51 -17.15 2.38 -4.78
CA LEU A 51 -17.55 1.95 -3.44
C LEU A 51 -17.92 3.12 -2.52
N SER A 52 -17.49 4.33 -2.86
CA SER A 52 -17.81 5.53 -2.07
C SER A 52 -19.18 6.12 -2.38
N ARG A 53 -19.79 5.73 -3.49
CA ARG A 53 -21.10 6.27 -3.90
C ARG A 53 -22.16 6.05 -2.84
N GLY A 54 -22.90 7.10 -2.55
CA GLY A 54 -23.98 7.04 -1.56
C GLY A 54 -23.48 7.01 -0.12
N THR A 55 -22.19 7.25 0.10
CA THR A 55 -21.60 7.27 1.45
C THR A 55 -21.00 8.64 1.75
N PRO A 56 -20.65 8.92 3.01
CA PRO A 56 -19.92 10.15 3.37
C PRO A 56 -18.57 10.35 2.66
N LEU A 57 -18.07 9.33 1.97
CA LEU A 57 -16.85 9.42 1.16
C LEU A 57 -17.09 9.89 -0.28
N GLU A 58 -18.34 9.95 -0.71
CA GLU A 58 -18.62 10.33 -2.11
C GLU A 58 -18.05 11.69 -2.43
N GLY A 59 -17.30 11.77 -3.53
CA GLY A 59 -16.66 13.01 -3.96
C GLY A 59 -15.39 13.38 -3.21
N ALA A 60 -14.92 12.56 -2.29
CA ALA A 60 -13.69 12.81 -1.55
C ALA A 60 -12.48 12.90 -2.49
N GLU A 61 -11.58 13.82 -2.19
CA GLU A 61 -10.31 13.90 -2.92
C GLU A 61 -9.39 12.77 -2.44
N ILE A 62 -8.89 12.00 -3.38
CA ILE A 62 -8.01 10.86 -3.10
C ILE A 62 -6.60 11.21 -3.53
N LYS A 63 -5.70 11.30 -2.57
CA LYS A 63 -4.28 11.46 -2.85
C LYS A 63 -3.59 10.11 -2.64
N VAL A 64 -2.74 9.73 -3.57
CA VAL A 64 -1.98 8.48 -3.48
C VAL A 64 -0.50 8.82 -3.42
N GLU A 65 0.17 8.28 -2.41
CA GLU A 65 1.61 8.35 -2.27
C GLU A 65 2.16 6.94 -2.34
N ARG A 66 3.38 6.79 -2.83
CA ARG A 66 4.04 5.49 -2.92
C ARG A 66 5.24 5.45 -2.00
N GLU A 67 5.35 4.36 -1.24
CA GLU A 67 6.54 4.11 -0.43
C GLU A 67 7.41 3.11 -1.17
N ARG A 68 8.66 3.50 -1.40
CA ARG A 68 9.64 2.68 -2.10
C ARG A 68 9.93 1.38 -1.34
N GLY A 69 10.08 0.29 -2.08
CA GLY A 69 10.53 -0.98 -1.52
C GLY A 69 11.93 -0.84 -0.97
N ARG A 70 12.18 -1.34 0.23
CA ARG A 70 13.49 -1.33 0.85
C ARG A 70 13.75 -2.67 1.52
N VAL A 71 14.94 -3.20 1.31
CA VAL A 71 15.36 -4.50 1.81
C VAL A 71 16.61 -4.34 2.67
N GLY A 72 16.66 -5.07 3.76
CA GLY A 72 17.82 -5.14 4.63
C GLY A 72 18.40 -6.54 4.65
N CYS A 73 19.73 -6.62 4.72
CA CYS A 73 20.44 -7.88 4.90
C CYS A 73 20.66 -8.15 6.38
N ARG A 74 20.15 -9.27 6.88
CA ARG A 74 20.38 -9.67 8.26
C ARG A 74 21.81 -10.09 8.53
N GLY A 75 22.53 -10.50 7.48
CA GLY A 75 23.91 -10.96 7.60
C GLY A 75 24.91 -9.83 7.80
N CYS A 76 24.78 -8.72 7.04
CA CYS A 76 25.74 -7.63 7.10
C CYS A 76 25.14 -6.26 7.41
N GLY A 77 23.83 -6.15 7.50
CA GLY A 77 23.15 -4.90 7.83
C GLY A 77 22.99 -3.92 6.68
N PHE A 78 23.40 -4.29 5.47
CA PHE A 78 23.25 -3.42 4.29
C PHE A 78 21.78 -3.28 3.93
N GLU A 79 21.34 -2.05 3.62
CA GLU A 79 19.98 -1.76 3.15
C GLU A 79 20.02 -1.11 1.77
N TRP A 80 19.08 -1.49 0.93
CA TRP A 80 18.96 -0.92 -0.41
C TRP A 80 17.53 -1.00 -0.93
N SER A 81 17.23 -0.27 -1.99
CA SER A 81 15.95 -0.35 -2.69
C SER A 81 16.17 -1.10 -4.00
N PRO A 82 15.79 -2.38 -4.08
CA PRO A 82 16.01 -3.15 -5.29
C PRO A 82 15.04 -2.75 -6.39
N GLU A 83 15.46 -2.89 -7.63
CA GLU A 83 14.57 -2.84 -8.76
C GLU A 83 14.09 -4.27 -9.01
N VAL A 84 12.77 -4.46 -9.03
CA VAL A 84 12.14 -5.76 -9.22
C VAL A 84 11.35 -5.69 -10.52
N GLY A 85 11.49 -6.72 -11.34
CA GLY A 85 10.71 -6.81 -12.58
C GLY A 85 9.24 -7.07 -12.28
N SER A 86 8.37 -6.88 -13.29
CA SER A 86 6.93 -7.02 -13.10
C SER A 86 6.48 -8.40 -12.64
N GLU A 87 7.17 -9.46 -13.10
CA GLU A 87 6.86 -10.83 -12.68
C GLU A 87 7.22 -11.06 -11.22
N GLU A 88 8.37 -10.55 -10.80
CA GLU A 88 8.83 -10.64 -9.42
C GLU A 88 7.94 -9.80 -8.50
N GLU A 89 7.51 -8.63 -8.95
CA GLU A 89 6.57 -7.79 -8.20
C GLU A 89 5.27 -8.52 -7.94
N GLU A 90 4.74 -9.21 -8.95
CA GLU A 90 3.51 -9.98 -8.80
C GLU A 90 3.68 -11.12 -7.80
N ALA A 91 4.78 -11.86 -7.90
CA ALA A 91 5.07 -12.95 -6.97
C ALA A 91 5.22 -12.43 -5.55
N LEU A 92 5.90 -11.31 -5.36
CA LEU A 92 6.10 -10.70 -4.04
C LEU A 92 4.82 -10.11 -3.46
N HIS A 93 3.88 -9.69 -4.32
CA HIS A 93 2.57 -9.22 -3.87
C HIS A 93 1.82 -10.33 -3.13
N PHE A 94 1.84 -11.54 -3.67
CA PHE A 94 1.18 -12.70 -3.05
C PHE A 94 1.97 -13.30 -1.90
N LEU A 95 3.28 -13.42 -2.07
CA LEU A 95 4.16 -14.10 -1.11
C LEU A 95 5.45 -13.28 -0.90
N PRO A 96 5.41 -12.25 -0.05
CA PRO A 96 6.60 -11.44 0.22
C PRO A 96 7.81 -12.24 0.72
N ASP A 97 7.57 -13.40 1.34
CA ASP A 97 8.64 -14.27 1.83
C ASP A 97 9.43 -14.95 0.71
N LEU A 98 8.98 -14.81 -0.56
CA LEU A 98 9.72 -15.30 -1.72
C LEU A 98 10.87 -14.37 -2.12
N LEU A 99 11.03 -13.24 -1.44
CA LEU A 99 12.08 -12.28 -1.76
C LEU A 99 13.46 -12.92 -1.98
N PRO A 100 13.93 -13.86 -1.11
CA PRO A 100 15.24 -14.49 -1.30
C PRO A 100 15.39 -15.29 -2.58
N LEU A 101 14.30 -15.64 -3.26
CA LEU A 101 14.37 -16.34 -4.55
C LEU A 101 14.80 -15.42 -5.69
N PHE A 102 14.59 -14.11 -5.53
CA PHE A 102 14.84 -13.11 -6.57
C PHE A 102 16.02 -12.21 -6.27
N LEU A 103 16.37 -12.07 -4.99
CA LEU A 103 17.36 -11.11 -4.55
C LEU A 103 18.42 -11.73 -3.65
N ARG A 104 19.62 -11.18 -3.75
CA ARG A 104 20.72 -11.46 -2.84
C ARG A 104 21.33 -10.12 -2.42
N CYS A 105 21.91 -10.09 -1.23
CA CYS A 105 22.61 -8.89 -0.79
C CYS A 105 23.74 -8.56 -1.76
N PRO A 106 23.76 -7.35 -2.35
CA PRO A 106 24.81 -6.97 -3.29
C PRO A 106 26.18 -6.81 -2.62
N ARG A 107 26.19 -6.73 -1.30
CA ARG A 107 27.41 -6.53 -0.53
C ARG A 107 28.04 -7.83 -0.05
N CYS A 108 27.25 -8.77 0.48
CA CYS A 108 27.78 -10.02 1.04
C CYS A 108 27.25 -11.29 0.39
N GLY A 109 26.28 -11.18 -0.54
CA GLY A 109 25.73 -12.33 -1.23
C GLY A 109 24.71 -13.15 -0.43
N SER A 110 24.39 -12.76 0.77
CA SER A 110 23.43 -13.49 1.61
C SER A 110 22.04 -13.47 1.02
N VAL A 111 21.28 -14.56 1.27
CA VAL A 111 19.84 -14.64 0.96
C VAL A 111 18.98 -14.35 2.18
N ASP A 112 19.59 -14.12 3.33
CA ASP A 112 18.89 -13.81 4.57
C ASP A 112 18.51 -12.33 4.61
N LEU A 113 17.40 -12.02 3.95
CA LEU A 113 16.93 -10.65 3.72
C LEU A 113 15.60 -10.43 4.44
N GLU A 114 15.35 -9.15 4.79
CA GLU A 114 14.06 -8.75 5.31
C GLU A 114 13.55 -7.50 4.60
N ILE A 115 12.23 -7.36 4.51
CA ILE A 115 11.61 -6.18 3.92
C ILE A 115 11.55 -5.11 5.00
N LYS A 116 12.20 -3.96 4.73
CA LYS A 116 12.26 -2.82 5.63
C LYS A 116 11.23 -1.73 5.31
N GLY A 117 10.78 -1.65 4.07
CA GLY A 117 9.80 -0.66 3.65
C GLY A 117 9.15 -1.04 2.34
N GLY A 118 8.06 -0.36 2.00
CA GLY A 118 7.32 -0.61 0.77
C GLY A 118 6.34 -1.78 0.85
N ARG A 119 6.06 -2.27 2.06
CA ARG A 119 5.10 -3.34 2.31
C ARG A 119 3.87 -2.75 2.98
N GLY A 120 2.70 -3.12 2.47
CA GLY A 120 1.44 -2.69 3.06
C GLY A 120 0.82 -1.49 2.38
N ILE A 121 -0.39 -1.19 2.83
CA ILE A 121 -1.19 -0.07 2.35
C ILE A 121 -1.86 0.53 3.58
N TRP A 122 -1.81 1.86 3.70
CA TRP A 122 -2.44 2.52 4.85
C TRP A 122 -2.89 3.93 4.50
N VAL A 123 -3.82 4.43 5.31
CA VAL A 123 -4.27 5.83 5.22
C VAL A 123 -3.31 6.67 6.05
N SER A 124 -2.60 7.58 5.40
CA SER A 124 -1.59 8.42 6.06
C SER A 124 -2.11 9.79 6.48
N SER A 125 -3.21 10.23 5.89
CA SER A 125 -3.87 11.46 6.33
C SER A 125 -5.35 11.44 5.98
N LEU A 126 -6.13 12.25 6.67
CA LEU A 126 -7.58 12.26 6.58
C LEU A 126 -8.12 13.64 6.95
N GLU A 127 -8.97 14.20 6.09
CA GLU A 127 -9.68 15.44 6.38
C GLU A 127 -11.17 15.17 6.49
N LEU A 128 -11.76 15.63 7.57
CA LEU A 128 -13.16 15.43 7.92
C LEU A 128 -13.92 16.75 7.95
N GLU A 129 -15.18 16.68 7.59
CA GLU A 129 -16.12 17.78 7.75
C GLU A 129 -17.13 17.41 8.83
N LYS A 130 -17.17 18.15 9.89
CA LYS A 130 -18.14 17.98 10.97
C LYS A 130 -19.32 18.96 10.80
#